data_b0608247e65a0c95b953f1060a671e28
#
_entry.id   b0608247e65a0c95b953f1060a671e28
#
_cell.length_a   1.000
_cell.length_b   1.000
_cell.length_c   1.000
_cell.angle_alpha   90.00
_cell.angle_beta   90.00
_cell.angle_gamma   90.00
#
_symmetry.space_group_name_H-M   'P 1'
#
loop_
_entity.id
_entity.type
_entity.pdbx_description
1 polymer ?
#
loop_
_entity_poly.entity_id
_entity_poly.type
_entity_poly.pdbx_seq_one_letter_code
_entity_poly.pdbx_strand_id
1 'polypeptide(L)'
;MTKYKEEYVHSDHLLYVQLGENVRKLRKQRKLSQHELAEQIDSDQKQVSRIERGEARPNLILCLRLANAFCVSVDTLLDGVVEYEMVQTLLNETSEQLLAQELLQVVKRYIR
;
A
#
# COMPACT_ATOMS: atom_id res chain seq x y z
N MET A 1 -13.57 -22.76 -2.23
CA MET A 1 -13.57 -21.76 -1.15
C MET A 1 -12.21 -21.58 -0.53
N THR A 2 -11.56 -22.64 -0.13
CA THR A 2 -10.24 -22.57 0.50
C THR A 2 -9.19 -21.96 -0.44
N LYS A 3 -9.18 -22.39 -1.69
CA LYS A 3 -8.23 -21.88 -2.69
C LYS A 3 -8.41 -20.38 -2.93
N TYR A 4 -9.66 -19.95 -3.06
CA TYR A 4 -9.98 -18.54 -3.26
C TYR A 4 -9.53 -17.69 -2.07
N LYS A 5 -9.75 -18.21 -0.87
CA LYS A 5 -9.37 -17.52 0.36
C LYS A 5 -7.86 -17.40 0.50
N GLU A 6 -7.12 -18.43 0.10
CA GLU A 6 -5.66 -18.40 0.13
C GLU A 6 -5.10 -17.38 -0.84
N GLU A 7 -5.63 -17.30 -2.06
CA GLU A 7 -5.22 -16.30 -3.04
C GLU A 7 -5.46 -14.89 -2.53
N TYR A 8 -6.60 -14.66 -1.89
CA TYR A 8 -6.95 -13.38 -1.33
C TYR A 8 -5.98 -12.96 -0.22
N VAL A 9 -5.67 -13.88 0.70
CA VAL A 9 -4.73 -13.61 1.79
C VAL A 9 -3.33 -13.32 1.26
N HIS A 10 -2.90 -14.05 0.24
CA HIS A 10 -1.59 -13.84 -0.36
C HIS A 10 -1.51 -12.47 -1.04
N SER A 11 -2.55 -12.08 -1.74
CA SER A 11 -2.65 -10.76 -2.37
C SER A 11 -2.57 -9.65 -1.32
N ASP A 12 -3.30 -9.78 -0.21
CA ASP A 12 -3.24 -8.83 0.89
C ASP A 12 -1.84 -8.69 1.45
N HIS A 13 -1.15 -9.80 1.63
CA HIS A 13 0.22 -9.78 2.14
C HIS A 13 1.13 -8.94 1.25
N LEU A 14 1.06 -9.13 -0.06
CA LEU A 14 1.87 -8.36 -1.01
C LEU A 14 1.55 -6.86 -0.96
N LEU A 15 0.29 -6.51 -0.76
CA LEU A 15 -0.12 -5.12 -0.61
C LEU A 15 0.52 -4.47 0.60
N TYR A 16 0.54 -5.16 1.72
CA TYR A 16 1.13 -4.63 2.95
C TYR A 16 2.66 -4.61 2.91
N VAL A 17 3.28 -5.52 2.18
CA VAL A 17 4.72 -5.47 1.92
C VAL A 17 5.07 -4.20 1.13
N GLN A 18 4.31 -3.90 0.08
CA GLN A 18 4.54 -2.70 -0.73
C GLN A 18 4.32 -1.43 0.09
N LEU A 19 3.25 -1.39 0.87
CA LEU A 19 2.99 -0.26 1.77
C LEU A 19 4.15 -0.07 2.74
N GLY A 20 4.64 -1.15 3.32
CA GLY A 20 5.75 -1.10 4.26
C GLY A 20 7.03 -0.55 3.62
N GLU A 21 7.31 -0.95 2.39
CA GLU A 21 8.45 -0.41 1.65
C GLU A 21 8.30 1.08 1.39
N ASN A 22 7.10 1.53 1.05
CA ASN A 22 6.81 2.95 0.83
C ASN A 22 7.03 3.75 2.12
N VAL A 23 6.55 3.24 3.24
CA VAL A 23 6.73 3.88 4.54
C VAL A 23 8.22 4.01 4.87
N ARG A 24 8.96 2.93 4.71
CA ARG A 24 10.40 2.94 4.99
C ARG A 24 11.15 3.92 4.10
N LYS A 25 10.84 3.94 2.82
CA LYS A 25 11.46 4.85 1.85
C LYS A 25 11.21 6.30 2.22
N LEU A 26 9.94 6.64 2.49
CA LEU A 26 9.56 8.00 2.87
C LEU A 26 10.21 8.41 4.19
N ARG A 27 10.25 7.50 5.15
CA ARG A 27 10.89 7.76 6.44
C ARG A 27 12.37 8.11 6.26
N LYS A 28 13.08 7.31 5.47
CA LYS A 28 14.50 7.54 5.22
C LYS A 28 14.75 8.83 4.45
N GLN A 29 13.89 9.16 3.51
CA GLN A 29 13.97 10.43 2.79
C GLN A 29 13.82 11.63 3.72
N ARG A 30 13.02 11.51 4.79
CA ARG A 30 12.84 12.56 5.80
C ARG A 30 13.87 12.46 6.91
N LYS A 31 14.78 11.51 6.84
CA LYS A 31 15.85 11.31 7.84
C LYS A 31 15.28 11.09 9.25
N LEU A 32 14.17 10.36 9.31
CA LEU A 32 13.54 10.01 10.58
C LEU A 32 13.95 8.60 11.00
N SER A 33 14.15 8.41 12.31
CA SER A 33 14.26 7.06 12.86
C SER A 33 12.86 6.45 12.95
N GLN A 34 12.78 5.14 13.15
CA GLN A 34 11.50 4.50 13.42
C GLN A 34 10.82 5.06 14.65
N HIS A 35 11.62 5.37 15.70
CA HIS A 35 11.12 5.95 16.93
C HIS A 35 10.52 7.34 16.69
N GLU A 36 11.22 8.17 15.94
CA GLU A 36 10.75 9.52 15.62
C GLU A 36 9.46 9.48 14.81
N LEU A 37 9.38 8.59 13.81
CA LEU A 37 8.14 8.43 13.06
C LEU A 37 7.00 7.96 13.97
N ALA A 38 7.28 7.01 14.85
CA ALA A 38 6.29 6.49 15.79
C ALA A 38 5.69 7.61 16.64
N GLU A 39 6.52 8.53 17.14
CA GLU A 39 6.04 9.68 17.90
C GLU A 39 5.11 10.56 17.07
N GLN A 40 5.45 10.80 15.81
CA GLN A 40 4.65 11.65 14.94
C GLN A 40 3.28 11.07 14.60
N ILE A 41 3.16 9.74 14.58
CA ILE A 41 1.90 9.07 14.27
C ILE A 41 1.18 8.56 15.53
N ASP A 42 1.63 8.97 16.68
CA ASP A 42 1.06 8.56 17.97
C ASP A 42 1.02 7.04 18.13
N SER A 43 2.14 6.41 17.87
CA SER A 43 2.31 4.97 17.94
C SER A 43 3.67 4.64 18.59
N ASP A 44 4.11 3.40 18.47
CA ASP A 44 5.40 2.98 19.02
C ASP A 44 6.30 2.43 17.91
N GLN A 45 7.59 2.33 18.23
CA GLN A 45 8.60 1.86 17.28
C GLN A 45 8.32 0.45 16.78
N LYS A 46 7.82 -0.42 17.64
CA LYS A 46 7.51 -1.79 17.30
C LYS A 46 6.46 -1.84 16.19
N GLN A 47 5.43 -0.99 16.28
CA GLN A 47 4.39 -0.90 15.27
C GLN A 47 4.96 -0.40 13.93
N VAL A 48 5.80 0.64 13.96
CA VAL A 48 6.45 1.15 12.75
C VAL A 48 7.30 0.05 12.12
N SER A 49 8.09 -0.65 12.91
CA SER A 49 8.92 -1.75 12.42
C SER A 49 8.08 -2.83 11.74
N ARG A 50 6.96 -3.20 12.34
CA ARG A 50 6.07 -4.22 11.76
C ARG A 50 5.41 -3.74 10.47
N ILE A 51 5.02 -2.48 10.40
CA ILE A 51 4.48 -1.90 9.17
C ILE A 51 5.51 -1.97 8.06
N GLU A 52 6.74 -1.57 8.34
CA GLU A 52 7.81 -1.55 7.33
C GLU A 52 8.18 -2.94 6.82
N ARG A 53 7.98 -3.98 7.64
CA ARG A 53 8.22 -5.36 7.22
C ARG A 53 7.01 -6.03 6.57
N GLY A 54 5.90 -5.32 6.44
CA GLY A 54 4.67 -5.88 5.86
C GLY A 54 3.94 -6.82 6.80
N GLU A 55 4.27 -6.81 8.08
CA GLU A 55 3.69 -7.72 9.07
C GLU A 55 2.49 -7.13 9.79
N ALA A 56 2.24 -5.84 9.64
CA ALA A 56 1.10 -5.18 10.23
C ALA A 56 0.13 -4.71 9.17
N ARG A 57 -1.14 -4.61 9.53
CA ARG A 57 -2.20 -4.12 8.67
C ARG A 57 -2.72 -2.80 9.24
N PRO A 58 -2.08 -1.68 8.92
CA PRO A 58 -2.50 -0.39 9.46
C PRO A 58 -3.90 -0.04 8.97
N ASN A 59 -4.73 0.45 9.88
CA ASN A 59 -6.07 0.89 9.54
C ASN A 59 -6.00 2.25 8.82
N LEU A 60 -7.16 2.71 8.36
CA LEU A 60 -7.24 3.97 7.62
C LEU A 60 -6.71 5.16 8.43
N ILE A 61 -7.03 5.23 9.71
CA ILE A 61 -6.58 6.33 10.57
C ILE A 61 -5.06 6.36 10.63
N LEU A 62 -4.42 5.21 10.79
CA LEU A 62 -2.97 5.12 10.85
C LEU A 62 -2.34 5.50 9.51
N CYS A 63 -2.94 5.10 8.40
CA CYS A 63 -2.47 5.49 7.07
C CYS A 63 -2.56 7.00 6.88
N LEU A 64 -3.62 7.64 7.34
CA LEU A 64 -3.76 9.09 7.28
C LEU A 64 -2.70 9.80 8.13
N ARG A 65 -2.41 9.26 9.31
CA ARG A 65 -1.35 9.80 10.17
C ARG A 65 0.02 9.68 9.51
N LEU A 66 0.29 8.55 8.87
CA LEU A 66 1.54 8.35 8.13
C LEU A 66 1.68 9.37 6.98
N ALA A 67 0.63 9.52 6.19
CA ALA A 67 0.63 10.48 5.09
C ALA A 67 0.88 11.90 5.61
N ASN A 68 0.21 12.28 6.70
CA ASN A 68 0.40 13.59 7.31
C ASN A 68 1.82 13.77 7.85
N ALA A 69 2.37 12.76 8.50
CA ALA A 69 3.73 12.83 9.03
C ALA A 69 4.76 13.03 7.92
N PHE A 70 4.54 12.42 6.77
CA PHE A 70 5.44 12.57 5.62
C PHE A 70 5.10 13.80 4.75
N CYS A 71 3.99 14.49 5.03
CA CYS A 71 3.50 15.60 4.23
C CYS A 71 3.24 15.19 2.77
N VAL A 72 2.68 14.01 2.58
CA VAL A 72 2.32 13.49 1.27
C VAL A 72 0.84 13.13 1.25
N SER A 73 0.30 12.93 0.05
CA SER A 73 -1.06 12.42 -0.09
C SER A 73 -1.11 10.93 0.24
N VAL A 74 -2.31 10.43 0.54
CA VAL A 74 -2.52 9.00 0.72
C VAL A 74 -2.17 8.24 -0.56
N ASP A 75 -2.44 8.81 -1.72
CA ASP A 75 -2.07 8.21 -3.00
C ASP A 75 -0.56 7.96 -3.10
N THR A 76 0.24 8.92 -2.65
CA THR A 76 1.70 8.75 -2.63
C THR A 76 2.12 7.66 -1.67
N LEU A 77 1.50 7.60 -0.51
CA LEU A 77 1.77 6.55 0.47
C LEU A 77 1.45 5.17 -0.10
N LEU A 78 0.40 5.07 -0.91
CA LEU A 78 -0.07 3.83 -1.50
C LEU A 78 0.45 3.59 -2.91
N ASP A 79 1.51 4.27 -3.29
CA ASP A 79 2.10 4.11 -4.62
C ASP A 79 2.50 2.66 -4.86
N GLY A 80 2.10 2.12 -6.02
CA GLY A 80 2.32 0.72 -6.36
C GLY A 80 1.30 -0.24 -5.73
N VAL A 81 0.70 0.14 -4.61
CA VAL A 81 -0.32 -0.69 -3.95
C VAL A 81 -1.63 -0.62 -4.72
N VAL A 82 -2.08 0.59 -5.02
CA VAL A 82 -3.35 0.81 -5.73
C VAL A 82 -3.26 0.28 -7.15
N GLU A 83 -2.17 0.53 -7.84
CA GLU A 83 -1.96 0.02 -9.20
C GLU A 83 -2.01 -1.50 -9.24
N TYR A 84 -1.33 -2.14 -8.31
CA TYR A 84 -1.31 -3.60 -8.22
C TYR A 84 -2.73 -4.15 -8.00
N GLU A 85 -3.46 -3.57 -7.07
CA GLU A 85 -4.82 -3.98 -6.75
C GLU A 85 -5.74 -3.83 -7.97
N MET A 86 -5.67 -2.71 -8.66
CA MET A 86 -6.49 -2.44 -9.84
C MET A 86 -6.19 -3.42 -10.96
N VAL A 87 -4.92 -3.68 -11.22
CA VAL A 87 -4.51 -4.62 -12.27
C VAL A 87 -5.00 -6.03 -11.93
N GLN A 88 -4.83 -6.46 -10.69
CA GLN A 88 -5.29 -7.79 -10.27
C GLN A 88 -6.80 -7.92 -10.39
N THR A 89 -7.54 -6.92 -9.97
CA THR A 89 -8.99 -6.92 -10.07
C THR A 89 -9.45 -7.05 -11.52
N LEU A 90 -8.88 -6.26 -12.41
CA LEU A 90 -9.23 -6.28 -13.82
C LEU A 90 -8.88 -7.61 -14.47
N LEU A 91 -7.73 -8.18 -14.14
CA LEU A 91 -7.31 -9.47 -14.69
C LEU A 91 -8.22 -10.60 -14.25
N ASN A 92 -8.82 -10.50 -13.07
CA ASN A 92 -9.64 -11.57 -12.52
C ASN A 92 -11.12 -11.50 -12.88
N GLU A 93 -11.63 -10.33 -13.22
CA GLU A 93 -13.08 -10.10 -13.29
C GLU A 93 -13.65 -9.89 -14.71
N THR A 94 -12.83 -9.61 -15.70
CA THR A 94 -13.37 -9.15 -16.98
C THR A 94 -13.09 -10.08 -18.14
N SER A 95 -13.94 -9.99 -19.17
CA SER A 95 -13.67 -10.61 -20.43
C SER A 95 -12.48 -9.91 -21.10
N GLU A 96 -11.79 -10.63 -21.98
CA GLU A 96 -10.57 -10.14 -22.59
C GLU A 96 -10.74 -8.81 -23.31
N GLN A 97 -11.86 -8.61 -23.99
CA GLN A 97 -12.10 -7.39 -24.77
C GLN A 97 -12.29 -6.17 -23.89
N LEU A 98 -13.11 -6.32 -22.87
CA LEU A 98 -13.36 -5.25 -21.92
C LEU A 98 -12.10 -4.93 -21.12
N LEU A 99 -11.36 -5.97 -20.78
CA LEU A 99 -10.10 -5.86 -20.07
C LEU A 99 -9.10 -4.99 -20.80
N ALA A 100 -8.93 -5.20 -22.11
CA ALA A 100 -7.92 -4.47 -22.87
C ALA A 100 -8.14 -2.96 -22.83
N GLN A 101 -9.38 -2.52 -22.97
CA GLN A 101 -9.69 -1.09 -23.00
C GLN A 101 -9.71 -0.46 -21.62
N GLU A 102 -10.33 -1.10 -20.65
CA GLU A 102 -10.45 -0.55 -19.32
C GLU A 102 -9.11 -0.58 -18.59
N LEU A 103 -8.33 -1.63 -18.77
CA LEU A 103 -7.01 -1.71 -18.17
C LEU A 103 -6.13 -0.57 -18.67
N LEU A 104 -6.16 -0.30 -19.96
CA LEU A 104 -5.37 0.78 -20.55
C LEU A 104 -5.75 2.13 -19.96
N GLN A 105 -7.04 2.39 -19.78
CA GLN A 105 -7.50 3.65 -19.20
C GLN A 105 -7.13 3.78 -17.74
N VAL A 106 -7.25 2.70 -16.98
CA VAL A 106 -6.88 2.69 -15.57
C VAL A 106 -5.38 2.91 -15.40
N VAL A 107 -4.58 2.22 -16.21
CA VAL A 107 -3.12 2.37 -16.18
C VAL A 107 -2.73 3.81 -16.51
N LYS A 108 -3.34 4.42 -17.51
CA LYS A 108 -3.07 5.83 -17.84
C LYS A 108 -3.44 6.79 -16.72
N ARG A 109 -4.45 6.44 -15.92
CA ARG A 109 -4.89 7.27 -14.80
C ARG A 109 -3.90 7.23 -13.64
N TYR A 110 -3.28 6.09 -13.37
CA TYR A 110 -2.43 5.89 -12.20
C TYR A 110 -0.94 5.94 -12.50
N ILE A 111 -0.52 5.71 -13.74
CA ILE A 111 0.87 5.81 -14.15
C ILE A 111 1.09 7.22 -14.74
N ARG A 112 2.03 7.93 -14.15
CA ARG A 112 2.38 9.27 -14.61
C ARG A 112 3.80 9.30 -15.12
#